data_8d2bdeea93903ed36645fb0227a62b71
#
_entry.id   8d2bdeea93903ed36645fb0227a62b71
#
_cell.length_a   1.000
_cell.length_b   1.000
_cell.length_c   1.000
_cell.angle_alpha   90.00
_cell.angle_beta   90.00
_cell.angle_gamma   90.00
#
_symmetry.space_group_name_H-M   'P 1'
#
loop_
_entity.id
_entity.type
_entity.pdbx_description
1 polymer ?
#
loop_
_entity_poly.entity_id
_entity_poly.type
_entity_poly.pdbx_seq_one_letter_code
_entity_poly.pdbx_strand_id
1 'polypeptide(L)'
;MRPKNDFQRQVVAAMGKLRPATKRQMQWGYDNSVYFYGYRLKSGKTTCMECGHTFVTEEGKENAVCPHCGKHLTVKDTKRQKLSQVGYFSIITTQDGLQVLRYFFIRTHQWKGEKTTYTCTEVMQRWIDKDGNTCTTSRLRAPFTYCVDDWLCGSSLEIRTHSTAFPIVDGCSVYPQFDTIPELKRNGFDGNFHNTLPSALFESLLTNAKTETLVKAGYHELARKFIYDRYRDIDLYWASVKVCIRNHYAINDASIWCDYIDALRYFGKDLHNAKYVCPTDFNAEHDRWMEKKVRKEAEQDIKEKTEQIRKEDEKFRELKSRYFGIHFTDGLICVHVLESVEEYLQEGEHMHHCVYSNKYYLKKDSLILSATINGKRVETIEVSLKTLEILQCYGACNKFTEHHKRIISLVNRNADTIRQRMKKAA
;
A
#
# COMPACT_ATOMS: atom_id res chain seq x y z
N MET A 1 30.11 -12.31 7.13
CA MET A 1 30.08 -13.38 6.10
C MET A 1 31.31 -13.24 5.23
N ARG A 2 31.96 -14.34 4.81
CA ARG A 2 33.10 -14.28 3.87
C ARG A 2 32.63 -13.82 2.48
N PRO A 3 33.45 -13.03 1.74
CA PRO A 3 33.12 -12.60 0.38
C PRO A 3 32.99 -13.79 -0.57
N LYS A 4 31.99 -13.78 -1.43
CA LYS A 4 31.65 -14.88 -2.36
C LYS A 4 32.04 -14.60 -3.82
N ASN A 5 32.26 -13.33 -4.18
CA ASN A 5 32.63 -12.91 -5.53
C ASN A 5 33.69 -11.80 -5.51
N ASP A 6 34.20 -11.40 -6.68
CA ASP A 6 35.25 -10.40 -6.81
C ASP A 6 34.83 -9.04 -6.30
N PHE A 7 33.60 -8.61 -6.62
CA PHE A 7 33.07 -7.34 -6.13
C PHE A 7 33.03 -7.30 -4.60
N GLN A 8 32.57 -8.36 -3.93
CA GLN A 8 32.57 -8.42 -2.46
C GLN A 8 33.99 -8.45 -1.88
N ARG A 9 34.98 -9.06 -2.57
CA ARG A 9 36.39 -8.99 -2.18
C ARG A 9 36.95 -7.56 -2.27
N GLN A 10 36.59 -6.86 -3.36
CA GLN A 10 36.94 -5.45 -3.55
C GLN A 10 36.33 -4.57 -2.46
N VAL A 11 35.05 -4.77 -2.12
CA VAL A 11 34.36 -4.05 -1.04
C VAL A 11 35.06 -4.25 0.29
N VAL A 12 35.42 -5.49 0.66
CA VAL A 12 36.12 -5.78 1.93
C VAL A 12 37.49 -5.09 1.98
N ALA A 13 38.23 -5.08 0.88
CA ALA A 13 39.50 -4.37 0.79
C ALA A 13 39.35 -2.84 0.89
N ALA A 14 38.34 -2.28 0.26
CA ALA A 14 38.02 -0.85 0.27
C ALA A 14 37.55 -0.37 1.66
N MET A 15 36.76 -1.19 2.37
CA MET A 15 36.29 -0.87 3.73
C MET A 15 37.42 -0.50 4.68
N GLY A 16 38.56 -1.25 4.63
CA GLY A 16 39.72 -0.99 5.48
C GLY A 16 40.41 0.34 5.22
N LYS A 17 40.14 0.98 4.07
CA LYS A 17 40.74 2.26 3.67
C LYS A 17 39.81 3.47 3.94
N LEU A 18 38.55 3.24 4.28
CA LEU A 18 37.58 4.31 4.56
C LEU A 18 38.07 5.13 5.79
N ARG A 19 38.16 6.43 5.61
CA ARG A 19 38.45 7.35 6.71
C ARG A 19 37.26 7.39 7.68
N PRO A 20 37.51 7.48 9.00
CA PRO A 20 36.46 7.72 9.98
C PRO A 20 35.67 9.00 9.67
N ALA A 21 34.38 9.03 10.08
CA ALA A 21 33.61 10.25 10.01
C ALA A 21 34.29 11.37 10.84
N THR A 22 34.32 12.57 10.27
CA THR A 22 34.94 13.72 10.93
C THR A 22 34.05 14.24 12.06
N LYS A 23 34.64 14.96 13.01
CA LYS A 23 33.90 15.64 14.10
C LYS A 23 32.77 16.55 13.54
N ARG A 24 33.05 17.25 12.42
CA ARG A 24 32.06 18.13 11.76
C ARG A 24 30.87 17.33 11.23
N GLN A 25 31.11 16.18 10.59
CA GLN A 25 30.05 15.30 10.08
C GLN A 25 29.22 14.70 11.22
N MET A 26 29.88 14.26 12.29
CA MET A 26 29.18 13.75 13.48
C MET A 26 28.32 14.84 14.14
N GLN A 27 28.86 16.06 14.32
CA GLN A 27 28.12 17.17 14.89
C GLN A 27 26.90 17.54 14.03
N TRP A 28 27.07 17.55 12.71
CA TRP A 28 25.95 17.77 11.80
C TRP A 28 24.86 16.69 11.98
N GLY A 29 25.26 15.42 12.10
CA GLY A 29 24.35 14.32 12.40
C GLY A 29 23.59 14.53 13.69
N TYR A 30 24.23 14.97 14.77
CA TYR A 30 23.58 15.31 16.05
C TYR A 30 22.55 16.43 15.89
N ASP A 31 22.88 17.43 15.07
CA ASP A 31 22.01 18.59 14.87
C ASP A 31 20.81 18.31 13.96
N ASN A 32 20.86 17.30 13.11
CA ASN A 32 19.85 17.04 12.07
C ASN A 32 19.11 15.70 12.20
N SER A 33 19.46 14.87 13.20
CA SER A 33 18.87 13.52 13.32
C SER A 33 18.06 13.30 14.59
N VAL A 34 18.04 14.26 15.51
CA VAL A 34 17.28 14.22 16.75
C VAL A 34 16.58 15.55 17.00
N TYR A 35 15.56 15.52 17.84
CA TYR A 35 14.78 16.72 18.18
C TYR A 35 15.32 17.36 19.46
N PHE A 36 15.25 18.69 19.55
CA PHE A 36 15.62 19.44 20.73
C PHE A 36 14.37 19.82 21.52
N TYR A 37 14.37 19.48 22.81
CA TYR A 37 13.23 19.73 23.70
C TYR A 37 13.58 20.65 24.85
N GLY A 38 12.60 21.49 25.23
CA GLY A 38 12.55 22.20 26.49
C GLY A 38 11.49 21.58 27.41
N TYR A 39 11.84 21.13 28.60
CA TYR A 39 10.88 20.58 29.57
C TYR A 39 10.43 21.64 30.55
N ARG A 40 9.17 22.08 30.42
CA ARG A 40 8.56 23.14 31.24
C ARG A 40 7.78 22.57 32.39
N LEU A 41 7.94 23.19 33.56
CA LEU A 41 7.14 22.96 34.76
C LEU A 41 5.96 23.92 34.79
N LYS A 42 4.92 23.67 35.60
CA LYS A 42 3.76 24.56 35.81
C LYS A 42 4.14 25.96 36.27
N SER A 43 5.33 26.15 36.84
CA SER A 43 5.87 27.46 37.22
C SER A 43 6.42 28.29 36.06
N GLY A 44 6.34 27.81 34.81
CA GLY A 44 6.98 28.42 33.64
C GLY A 44 8.48 28.14 33.50
N LYS A 45 9.09 27.51 34.52
CA LYS A 45 10.51 27.13 34.50
C LYS A 45 10.79 26.05 33.48
N THR A 46 11.53 26.35 32.43
CA THR A 46 11.83 25.49 31.30
C THR A 46 13.31 25.11 31.31
N THR A 47 13.61 23.80 31.25
CA THR A 47 14.98 23.31 31.17
C THR A 47 15.26 22.82 29.76
N CYS A 48 16.31 23.33 29.12
CA CYS A 48 16.81 22.85 27.85
C CYS A 48 17.38 21.43 28.04
N MET A 49 16.84 20.44 27.35
CA MET A 49 17.29 19.07 27.45
C MET A 49 18.64 18.83 26.72
N GLU A 50 19.12 19.82 25.94
CA GLU A 50 20.41 19.73 25.24
C GLU A 50 21.59 20.17 26.12
N CYS A 51 21.49 21.30 26.77
CA CYS A 51 22.61 21.87 27.55
C CYS A 51 22.36 21.94 29.05
N GLY A 52 21.18 21.53 29.53
CA GLY A 52 20.81 21.58 30.94
C GLY A 52 20.40 22.98 31.46
N HIS A 53 20.59 24.02 30.67
CA HIS A 53 20.27 25.41 31.11
C HIS A 53 18.76 25.58 31.35
N THR A 54 18.43 26.33 32.42
CA THR A 54 17.04 26.59 32.81
C THR A 54 16.72 28.07 32.69
N PHE A 55 15.59 28.38 32.08
CA PHE A 55 15.06 29.73 31.83
C PHE A 55 13.54 29.72 31.94
N VAL A 56 12.90 30.86 31.82
CA VAL A 56 11.44 30.99 31.92
C VAL A 56 10.83 31.10 30.53
N THR A 57 9.76 30.39 30.28
CA THR A 57 8.94 30.54 29.09
C THR A 57 7.47 30.79 29.47
N GLU A 58 6.77 31.54 28.66
CA GLU A 58 5.35 31.77 28.82
C GLU A 58 4.52 30.51 28.76
N GLU A 59 3.43 30.44 29.51
CA GLU A 59 2.50 29.32 29.47
C GLU A 59 1.86 29.19 28.08
N GLY A 60 1.67 27.96 27.57
CA GLY A 60 1.13 27.71 26.25
C GLY A 60 2.12 27.87 25.08
N LYS A 61 3.28 28.46 25.28
CA LYS A 61 4.28 28.59 24.21
C LYS A 61 4.90 27.23 23.85
N GLU A 62 4.71 26.81 22.64
CA GLU A 62 5.16 25.47 22.18
C GLU A 62 6.62 25.45 21.66
N ASN A 63 7.19 26.61 21.34
CA ASN A 63 8.53 26.74 20.82
C ASN A 63 9.31 27.82 21.58
N ALA A 64 10.62 27.58 21.80
CA ALA A 64 11.51 28.53 22.41
C ALA A 64 12.94 28.38 21.86
N VAL A 65 13.74 29.41 21.99
CA VAL A 65 15.19 29.34 21.74
C VAL A 65 15.90 29.33 23.08
N CYS A 66 16.79 28.35 23.27
CA CYS A 66 17.59 28.33 24.50
C CYS A 66 18.58 29.51 24.55
N PRO A 67 18.54 30.38 25.58
CA PRO A 67 19.40 31.55 25.65
C PRO A 67 20.88 31.18 25.86
N HIS A 68 21.18 29.95 26.28
CA HIS A 68 22.56 29.50 26.54
C HIS A 68 23.20 28.84 25.32
N CYS A 69 22.50 27.89 24.66
CA CYS A 69 23.09 27.11 23.54
C CYS A 69 22.53 27.46 22.16
N GLY A 70 21.56 28.36 22.08
CA GLY A 70 20.96 28.82 20.82
C GLY A 70 20.06 27.82 20.10
N LYS A 71 19.85 26.62 20.66
CA LYS A 71 19.02 25.59 20.01
C LYS A 71 17.55 25.99 20.03
N HIS A 72 16.86 25.77 18.90
CA HIS A 72 15.42 25.84 18.80
C HIS A 72 14.79 24.61 19.47
N LEU A 73 13.94 24.84 20.46
CA LEU A 73 13.37 23.81 21.31
C LEU A 73 11.86 23.68 21.06
N THR A 74 11.38 22.45 20.96
CA THR A 74 9.95 22.16 21.16
C THR A 74 9.70 22.06 22.67
N VAL A 75 8.86 22.95 23.20
CA VAL A 75 8.56 22.99 24.64
C VAL A 75 7.46 21.99 24.98
N LYS A 76 7.73 21.17 26.00
CA LYS A 76 6.75 20.19 26.52
C LYS A 76 6.51 20.39 28.00
N ASP A 77 5.25 20.51 28.40
CA ASP A 77 4.84 20.54 29.78
C ASP A 77 4.96 19.15 30.40
N THR A 78 6.00 18.94 31.22
CA THR A 78 6.28 17.60 31.75
C THR A 78 7.17 17.68 33.01
N LYS A 79 6.98 16.70 33.90
CA LYS A 79 7.85 16.45 35.07
C LYS A 79 8.94 15.42 34.81
N ARG A 80 9.02 14.87 33.58
CA ARG A 80 10.05 13.86 33.21
C ARG A 80 11.45 14.43 33.42
N GLN A 81 12.36 13.57 33.89
CA GLN A 81 13.74 13.92 34.16
C GLN A 81 14.70 13.40 33.06
N LYS A 82 14.25 12.43 32.29
CA LYS A 82 15.07 11.74 31.30
C LYS A 82 14.40 11.79 29.94
N LEU A 83 15.22 11.82 28.87
CA LEU A 83 14.83 11.60 27.49
C LEU A 83 15.95 10.81 26.80
N SER A 84 15.59 9.82 26.04
CA SER A 84 16.48 9.12 25.10
C SER A 84 15.86 9.18 23.71
N GLN A 85 16.67 9.50 22.73
CA GLN A 85 16.26 9.51 21.34
C GLN A 85 17.25 8.72 20.50
N VAL A 86 16.78 8.20 19.38
CA VAL A 86 17.59 7.58 18.35
C VAL A 86 17.35 8.28 17.02
N GLY A 87 18.36 8.30 16.19
CA GLY A 87 18.31 8.91 14.88
C GLY A 87 19.35 8.32 13.95
N TYR A 88 19.20 8.63 12.67
CA TYR A 88 20.12 8.20 11.64
C TYR A 88 20.52 9.37 10.75
N PHE A 89 21.73 9.33 10.23
CA PHE A 89 22.16 10.15 9.10
C PHE A 89 23.09 9.35 8.21
N SER A 90 23.24 9.82 6.98
CA SER A 90 24.14 9.17 6.03
C SER A 90 25.23 10.12 5.54
N ILE A 91 26.39 9.55 5.23
CA ILE A 91 27.50 10.20 4.54
C ILE A 91 27.69 9.46 3.22
N ILE A 92 27.67 10.19 2.12
CA ILE A 92 27.91 9.66 0.78
C ILE A 92 29.32 10.04 0.37
N THR A 93 30.12 9.04 -0.02
CA THR A 93 31.52 9.23 -0.42
C THR A 93 31.91 8.21 -1.48
N THR A 94 33.13 8.32 -1.97
CA THR A 94 33.73 7.34 -2.89
C THR A 94 34.96 6.70 -2.27
N GLN A 95 35.21 5.44 -2.59
CA GLN A 95 36.43 4.74 -2.20
C GLN A 95 36.83 3.71 -3.25
N ASP A 96 38.07 3.77 -3.72
CA ASP A 96 38.63 2.86 -4.73
C ASP A 96 37.75 2.69 -5.98
N GLY A 97 37.13 3.80 -6.45
CA GLY A 97 36.20 3.81 -7.60
C GLY A 97 34.80 3.30 -7.32
N LEU A 98 34.48 2.97 -6.07
CA LEU A 98 33.13 2.57 -5.66
C LEU A 98 32.38 3.75 -5.02
N GLN A 99 31.08 3.82 -5.24
CA GLN A 99 30.17 4.69 -4.52
C GLN A 99 29.82 4.07 -3.18
N VAL A 100 29.87 4.84 -2.10
CA VAL A 100 29.60 4.36 -0.74
C VAL A 100 28.59 5.26 -0.05
N LEU A 101 27.50 4.68 0.40
CA LEU A 101 26.54 5.31 1.30
C LEU A 101 26.76 4.71 2.70
N ARG A 102 27.15 5.54 3.65
CA ARG A 102 27.52 5.16 5.02
C ARG A 102 26.43 5.63 5.97
N TYR A 103 25.88 4.74 6.78
CA TYR A 103 24.77 5.04 7.68
C TYR A 103 25.23 5.00 9.13
N PHE A 104 24.96 6.07 9.84
CA PHE A 104 25.36 6.29 11.22
C PHE A 104 24.14 6.30 12.12
N PHE A 105 24.20 5.50 13.16
CA PHE A 105 23.20 5.44 14.22
C PHE A 105 23.61 6.35 15.36
N ILE A 106 22.70 7.24 15.78
CA ILE A 106 22.87 8.15 16.90
C ILE A 106 21.93 7.71 18.01
N ARG A 107 22.46 7.69 19.23
CA ARG A 107 21.64 7.57 20.44
C ARG A 107 21.99 8.71 21.37
N THR A 108 20.97 9.35 21.94
CA THR A 108 21.13 10.42 22.95
C THR A 108 20.69 9.91 24.32
N HIS A 109 21.42 10.37 25.35
CA HIS A 109 21.01 10.24 26.73
C HIS A 109 20.96 11.65 27.34
N GLN A 110 19.76 12.08 27.69
CA GLN A 110 19.46 13.42 28.13
C GLN A 110 18.88 13.38 29.55
N TRP A 111 19.48 14.14 30.43
CA TRP A 111 19.01 14.32 31.79
C TRP A 111 18.72 15.79 32.03
N LYS A 112 17.63 16.08 32.75
CA LYS A 112 17.25 17.45 33.08
C LYS A 112 18.34 18.11 33.93
N GLY A 113 18.84 19.25 33.46
CA GLY A 113 19.91 19.98 34.13
C GLY A 113 21.33 19.57 33.76
N GLU A 114 21.50 18.56 32.88
CA GLU A 114 22.78 18.09 32.41
C GLU A 114 22.95 18.32 30.90
N LYS A 115 24.19 18.36 30.42
CA LYS A 115 24.49 18.40 29.01
C LYS A 115 24.24 17.03 28.39
N THR A 116 23.60 16.99 27.22
CA THR A 116 23.32 15.77 26.46
C THR A 116 24.60 15.00 26.13
N THR A 117 24.58 13.68 26.29
CA THR A 117 25.59 12.78 25.78
C THR A 117 25.12 12.10 24.53
N TYR A 118 26.01 12.01 23.53
CA TYR A 118 25.76 11.40 22.24
C TYR A 118 26.67 10.19 22.03
N THR A 119 26.09 9.11 21.50
CA THR A 119 26.86 8.03 20.89
C THR A 119 26.55 8.00 19.39
N CYS A 120 27.59 7.85 18.58
CA CYS A 120 27.47 7.79 17.13
C CYS A 120 28.27 6.58 16.62
N THR A 121 27.58 5.69 15.94
CA THR A 121 28.20 4.44 15.46
C THR A 121 27.83 4.21 14.00
N GLU A 122 28.81 3.96 13.15
CA GLU A 122 28.55 3.50 11.78
C GLU A 122 27.99 2.07 11.83
N VAL A 123 26.77 1.88 11.36
CA VAL A 123 26.03 0.62 11.49
C VAL A 123 25.86 -0.13 10.19
N MET A 124 25.92 0.60 9.05
CA MET A 124 25.72 0.00 7.74
C MET A 124 26.42 0.81 6.65
N GLN A 125 26.80 0.12 5.57
CA GLN A 125 27.31 0.72 4.35
C GLN A 125 26.65 0.05 3.15
N ARG A 126 26.27 0.85 2.15
CA ARG A 126 25.84 0.37 0.83
C ARG A 126 26.93 0.75 -0.17
N TRP A 127 27.48 -0.25 -0.82
CA TRP A 127 28.53 -0.14 -1.82
C TRP A 127 27.92 -0.37 -3.20
N ILE A 128 28.26 0.47 -4.17
CA ILE A 128 27.75 0.39 -5.53
C ILE A 128 28.94 0.56 -6.47
N ASP A 129 29.11 -0.34 -7.43
CA ASP A 129 30.11 -0.21 -8.48
C ASP A 129 29.59 0.62 -9.67
N LYS A 130 30.45 0.85 -10.64
CA LYS A 130 30.13 1.63 -11.86
C LYS A 130 29.01 0.99 -12.72
N ASP A 131 28.77 -0.30 -12.57
CA ASP A 131 27.78 -1.07 -13.32
C ASP A 131 26.48 -1.24 -12.52
N GLY A 132 26.40 -0.64 -11.31
CA GLY A 132 25.22 -0.68 -10.43
C GLY A 132 25.11 -1.95 -9.60
N ASN A 133 26.13 -2.82 -9.58
CA ASN A 133 26.12 -3.94 -8.64
C ASN A 133 26.25 -3.43 -7.22
N THR A 134 25.56 -4.07 -6.30
CA THR A 134 25.44 -3.59 -4.92
C THR A 134 25.93 -4.62 -3.90
N CYS A 135 26.55 -4.11 -2.84
CA CYS A 135 26.94 -4.90 -1.69
C CYS A 135 26.60 -4.15 -0.40
N THR A 136 25.95 -4.81 0.53
CA THR A 136 25.64 -4.24 1.84
C THR A 136 26.52 -4.86 2.90
N THR A 137 27.17 -4.02 3.68
CA THR A 137 27.86 -4.41 4.91
C THR A 137 27.13 -3.78 6.09
N SER A 138 26.97 -4.52 7.18
CA SER A 138 26.30 -4.00 8.38
C SER A 138 26.82 -4.65 9.65
N ARG A 139 26.56 -3.98 10.78
CA ARG A 139 26.67 -4.58 12.10
C ARG A 139 25.54 -5.57 12.35
N LEU A 140 25.66 -6.39 13.37
CA LEU A 140 24.58 -7.25 13.84
C LEU A 140 23.46 -6.41 14.47
N ARG A 141 22.23 -6.86 14.29
CA ARG A 141 21.09 -6.42 15.08
C ARG A 141 20.82 -7.42 16.19
N ALA A 142 20.28 -6.97 17.30
CA ALA A 142 19.91 -7.85 18.38
C ALA A 142 18.82 -8.83 17.88
N PRO A 143 18.98 -10.15 18.12
CA PRO A 143 17.95 -11.12 17.78
C PRO A 143 16.70 -10.89 18.64
N PHE A 144 15.55 -11.19 18.08
CA PHE A 144 14.24 -11.14 18.76
C PHE A 144 13.66 -9.76 19.08
N THR A 145 14.22 -8.67 18.52
CA THR A 145 13.60 -7.36 18.65
C THR A 145 12.96 -6.95 17.35
N TYR A 146 11.73 -6.43 17.43
CA TYR A 146 11.04 -5.79 16.30
C TYR A 146 11.49 -4.33 16.10
N CYS A 147 12.31 -3.81 17.04
CA CYS A 147 12.80 -2.44 17.00
C CYS A 147 13.99 -2.31 16.05
N VAL A 148 13.93 -1.32 15.18
CA VAL A 148 14.97 -1.02 14.17
C VAL A 148 16.28 -0.57 14.84
N ASP A 149 16.21 -0.11 16.07
CA ASP A 149 17.27 0.61 16.78
C ASP A 149 18.17 -0.28 17.64
N ASP A 150 18.01 -1.59 17.55
CA ASP A 150 18.76 -2.53 18.38
C ASP A 150 20.01 -3.05 17.66
N TRP A 151 20.92 -2.14 17.39
CA TRP A 151 22.22 -2.47 16.85
C TRP A 151 23.18 -2.97 17.92
N LEU A 152 23.87 -4.09 17.64
CA LEU A 152 25.02 -4.53 18.41
C LEU A 152 26.26 -3.71 17.99
N CYS A 153 26.37 -2.50 18.54
CA CYS A 153 27.37 -1.51 18.14
C CYS A 153 28.82 -1.99 18.30
N GLY A 154 29.07 -2.98 19.15
CA GLY A 154 30.39 -3.63 19.31
C GLY A 154 30.69 -4.71 18.26
N SER A 155 29.73 -5.14 17.44
CA SER A 155 29.98 -6.12 16.38
C SER A 155 30.69 -5.50 15.19
N SER A 156 31.38 -6.32 14.38
CA SER A 156 32.08 -5.87 13.17
C SER A 156 31.06 -5.54 12.04
N LEU A 157 31.47 -4.62 11.16
CA LEU A 157 30.81 -4.43 9.86
C LEU A 157 31.21 -5.59 8.95
N GLU A 158 30.24 -6.35 8.49
CA GLU A 158 30.46 -7.51 7.62
C GLU A 158 29.43 -7.53 6.49
N ILE A 159 29.73 -8.23 5.40
CA ILE A 159 28.79 -8.46 4.31
C ILE A 159 27.57 -9.19 4.85
N ARG A 160 26.37 -8.58 4.65
CA ARG A 160 25.07 -9.13 5.04
C ARG A 160 24.06 -8.92 3.91
N THR A 161 23.89 -9.95 3.10
CA THR A 161 23.05 -9.92 1.89
C THR A 161 21.56 -9.74 2.17
N HIS A 162 21.12 -9.98 3.42
CA HIS A 162 19.71 -9.92 3.82
C HIS A 162 19.48 -8.97 5.00
N SER A 163 20.16 -7.83 5.01
CA SER A 163 19.89 -6.83 6.06
C SER A 163 18.50 -6.21 5.85
N THR A 164 17.54 -6.63 6.66
CA THR A 164 16.17 -6.07 6.69
C THR A 164 16.13 -4.62 7.18
N ALA A 165 17.24 -4.12 7.72
CA ALA A 165 17.33 -2.74 8.22
C ALA A 165 17.59 -1.71 7.10
N PHE A 166 18.06 -2.15 5.93
CA PHE A 166 18.44 -1.23 4.85
C PHE A 166 17.30 -0.28 4.43
N PRO A 167 16.06 -0.72 4.14
CA PRO A 167 14.98 0.17 3.75
C PRO A 167 14.60 1.21 4.81
N ILE A 168 14.94 0.94 6.07
CA ILE A 168 14.56 1.77 7.21
C ILE A 168 15.55 2.92 7.42
N VAL A 169 16.84 2.65 7.21
CA VAL A 169 17.88 3.67 7.41
C VAL A 169 18.17 4.50 6.17
N ASP A 170 17.84 4.02 4.98
CA ASP A 170 18.12 4.70 3.71
C ASP A 170 17.39 6.03 3.54
N GLY A 171 16.23 6.20 4.20
CA GLY A 171 15.47 7.45 4.22
C GLY A 171 15.97 8.52 5.20
N CYS A 172 17.12 8.33 5.83
CA CYS A 172 17.68 9.31 6.78
C CYS A 172 18.28 10.55 6.09
N SER A 173 18.49 11.60 6.87
CA SER A 173 19.13 12.83 6.39
C SER A 173 20.53 12.58 5.84
N VAL A 174 20.83 13.14 4.68
CA VAL A 174 22.15 13.02 4.03
C VAL A 174 23.02 14.21 4.41
N TYR A 175 24.27 13.97 4.83
CA TYR A 175 25.23 15.04 5.04
C TYR A 175 25.46 15.81 3.72
N PRO A 176 25.34 17.16 3.71
CA PRO A 176 25.21 17.91 2.47
C PRO A 176 26.47 17.97 1.58
N GLN A 177 27.66 17.69 2.14
CA GLN A 177 28.89 17.62 1.37
C GLN A 177 29.21 16.14 1.09
N PHE A 178 29.05 15.75 -0.17
CA PHE A 178 29.27 14.36 -0.59
C PHE A 178 29.98 14.26 -1.94
N ASP A 179 30.62 13.13 -2.17
CA ASP A 179 31.30 12.79 -3.41
C ASP A 179 30.56 11.65 -4.13
N THR A 180 30.54 11.72 -5.47
CA THR A 180 29.97 10.68 -6.31
C THR A 180 30.96 10.21 -7.36
N ILE A 181 30.84 8.96 -7.79
CA ILE A 181 31.61 8.44 -8.91
C ILE A 181 31.24 9.18 -10.20
N PRO A 182 32.16 9.31 -11.17
CA PRO A 182 31.94 10.07 -12.40
C PRO A 182 30.75 9.58 -13.22
N GLU A 183 30.45 8.29 -13.18
CA GLU A 183 29.36 7.64 -13.89
C GLU A 183 28.00 8.22 -13.48
N LEU A 184 27.77 8.47 -12.20
CA LEU A 184 26.52 9.07 -11.71
C LEU A 184 26.29 10.46 -12.27
N LYS A 185 27.34 11.30 -12.31
CA LYS A 185 27.27 12.64 -12.91
C LYS A 185 27.01 12.54 -14.42
N ARG A 186 27.71 11.65 -15.12
CA ARG A 186 27.51 11.40 -16.56
C ARG A 186 26.09 10.94 -16.84
N ASN A 187 25.49 10.15 -15.97
CA ASN A 187 24.14 9.62 -16.11
C ASN A 187 23.05 10.59 -15.60
N GLY A 188 23.41 11.84 -15.29
CA GLY A 188 22.46 12.93 -15.02
C GLY A 188 22.24 13.29 -13.56
N PHE A 189 23.00 12.70 -12.61
CA PHE A 189 22.92 13.13 -11.22
C PHE A 189 23.46 14.56 -11.06
N ASP A 190 22.60 15.49 -10.68
CA ASP A 190 22.86 16.92 -10.55
C ASP A 190 23.21 17.37 -9.12
N GLY A 191 23.26 16.44 -8.17
CA GLY A 191 23.46 16.73 -6.75
C GLY A 191 22.16 16.79 -5.94
N ASN A 192 20.99 16.62 -6.59
CA ASN A 192 19.70 16.57 -5.93
C ASN A 192 19.08 15.16 -6.05
N PHE A 193 18.49 14.68 -4.98
CA PHE A 193 17.83 13.37 -4.95
C PHE A 193 16.36 13.40 -5.42
N HIS A 194 15.78 14.57 -5.66
CA HIS A 194 14.42 14.74 -6.19
C HIS A 194 13.38 13.87 -5.47
N ASN A 195 13.37 13.89 -4.12
CA ASN A 195 12.51 13.07 -3.26
C ASN A 195 12.67 11.55 -3.47
N THR A 196 13.79 11.11 -4.02
CA THR A 196 14.16 9.71 -4.19
C THR A 196 15.20 9.32 -3.14
N LEU A 197 15.16 8.09 -2.65
CA LEU A 197 16.21 7.59 -1.77
C LEU A 197 17.56 7.54 -2.51
N PRO A 198 18.66 7.98 -1.89
CA PRO A 198 19.96 8.06 -2.56
C PRO A 198 20.40 6.74 -3.20
N SER A 199 20.26 5.62 -2.51
CA SER A 199 20.64 4.32 -3.03
C SER A 199 19.81 3.90 -4.23
N ALA A 200 18.47 4.08 -4.16
CA ALA A 200 17.56 3.71 -5.24
C ALA A 200 17.81 4.54 -6.50
N LEU A 201 18.07 5.85 -6.33
CA LEU A 201 18.41 6.73 -7.45
C LEU A 201 19.74 6.32 -8.09
N PHE A 202 20.79 6.09 -7.29
CA PHE A 202 22.11 5.73 -7.80
C PHE A 202 22.09 4.38 -8.50
N GLU A 203 21.48 3.36 -7.90
CA GLU A 203 21.33 2.04 -8.50
C GLU A 203 20.58 2.14 -9.84
N SER A 204 19.48 2.89 -9.87
CA SER A 204 18.67 3.04 -11.08
C SER A 204 19.39 3.84 -12.18
N LEU A 205 20.13 4.90 -11.84
CA LEU A 205 20.94 5.66 -12.81
C LEU A 205 22.07 4.85 -13.43
N LEU A 206 22.61 3.86 -12.70
CA LEU A 206 23.70 3.02 -13.19
C LEU A 206 23.21 1.79 -13.96
N THR A 207 21.98 1.33 -13.71
CA THR A 207 21.45 0.09 -14.31
C THR A 207 20.38 0.30 -15.36
N ASN A 208 19.75 1.48 -15.41
CA ASN A 208 18.58 1.72 -16.27
C ASN A 208 18.74 3.00 -17.11
N ALA A 209 19.06 2.82 -18.38
CA ALA A 209 19.22 3.93 -19.35
C ALA A 209 17.94 4.78 -19.52
N LYS A 210 16.75 4.24 -19.20
CA LYS A 210 15.50 5.01 -19.24
C LYS A 210 15.39 5.96 -18.06
N THR A 211 15.82 5.54 -16.86
CA THR A 211 15.93 6.43 -15.72
C THR A 211 16.92 7.56 -15.99
N GLU A 212 18.09 7.24 -16.56
CA GLU A 212 19.07 8.23 -17.00
C GLU A 212 18.43 9.26 -17.96
N THR A 213 17.68 8.79 -18.95
CA THR A 213 17.00 9.66 -19.92
C THR A 213 15.96 10.56 -19.25
N LEU A 214 15.16 10.01 -18.34
CA LEU A 214 14.14 10.77 -17.59
C LEU A 214 14.78 11.88 -16.75
N VAL A 215 15.83 11.53 -16.00
CA VAL A 215 16.52 12.50 -15.13
C VAL A 215 17.17 13.60 -15.95
N LYS A 216 17.90 13.27 -17.04
CA LYS A 216 18.50 14.25 -17.95
C LYS A 216 17.48 15.14 -18.65
N ALA A 217 16.29 14.63 -18.91
CA ALA A 217 15.19 15.38 -19.51
C ALA A 217 14.36 16.18 -18.49
N GLY A 218 14.69 16.11 -17.19
CA GLY A 218 13.98 16.83 -16.12
C GLY A 218 12.67 16.17 -15.63
N TYR A 219 12.38 14.93 -16.05
CA TYR A 219 11.17 14.19 -15.64
C TYR A 219 11.39 13.42 -14.32
N HIS A 220 11.78 14.15 -13.25
CA HIS A 220 12.16 13.54 -11.97
C HIS A 220 11.00 12.79 -11.30
N GLU A 221 9.76 13.29 -11.40
CA GLU A 221 8.58 12.61 -10.82
C GLU A 221 8.28 11.29 -11.55
N LEU A 222 8.44 11.22 -12.86
CA LEU A 222 8.34 9.96 -13.60
C LEU A 222 9.48 9.00 -13.24
N ALA A 223 10.72 9.50 -13.15
CA ALA A 223 11.85 8.69 -12.73
C ALA A 223 11.60 8.09 -11.34
N ARG A 224 11.19 8.91 -10.37
CA ARG A 224 10.80 8.47 -9.02
C ARG A 224 9.68 7.43 -9.06
N LYS A 225 8.63 7.68 -9.85
CA LYS A 225 7.51 6.75 -10.01
C LYS A 225 7.99 5.37 -10.44
N PHE A 226 8.78 5.28 -11.52
CA PHE A 226 9.24 3.99 -12.05
C PHE A 226 10.35 3.33 -11.23
N ILE A 227 11.09 4.06 -10.42
CA ILE A 227 12.04 3.48 -9.45
C ILE A 227 11.29 2.68 -8.36
N TYR A 228 10.12 3.14 -7.93
CA TYR A 228 9.38 2.52 -6.81
C TYR A 228 8.18 1.68 -7.23
N ASP A 229 7.66 1.87 -8.43
CA ASP A 229 6.49 1.13 -8.89
C ASP A 229 6.86 -0.29 -9.33
N ARG A 230 6.43 -1.28 -8.55
CA ARG A 230 6.67 -2.70 -8.84
C ARG A 230 5.67 -3.30 -9.83
N TYR A 231 4.59 -2.57 -10.14
CA TYR A 231 3.47 -3.06 -10.93
C TYR A 231 3.45 -2.49 -12.35
N ARG A 232 4.14 -1.38 -12.57
CA ARG A 232 4.17 -0.69 -13.86
C ARG A 232 5.56 -0.76 -14.47
N ASP A 233 5.64 -1.47 -15.57
CA ASP A 233 6.87 -1.53 -16.37
C ASP A 233 7.00 -0.24 -17.20
N ILE A 234 8.12 0.47 -17.03
CA ILE A 234 8.44 1.66 -17.80
C ILE A 234 8.39 1.41 -19.31
N ASP A 235 8.61 0.18 -19.77
CA ASP A 235 8.58 -0.19 -21.18
C ASP A 235 7.22 0.05 -21.81
N LEU A 236 6.15 -0.16 -21.07
CA LEU A 236 4.79 0.08 -21.52
C LEU A 236 4.50 1.57 -21.80
N TYR A 237 5.22 2.47 -21.13
CA TYR A 237 5.02 3.91 -21.23
C TYR A 237 6.08 4.60 -22.11
N TRP A 238 7.15 3.88 -22.48
CA TRP A 238 8.34 4.48 -23.06
C TRP A 238 8.09 5.20 -24.39
N ALA A 239 7.19 4.70 -25.21
CA ALA A 239 6.77 5.38 -26.43
C ALA A 239 6.20 6.77 -26.14
N SER A 240 5.25 6.84 -25.20
CA SER A 240 4.61 8.10 -24.77
C SER A 240 5.60 9.04 -24.08
N VAL A 241 6.50 8.51 -23.23
CA VAL A 241 7.57 9.31 -22.60
C VAL A 241 8.43 10.00 -23.67
N LYS A 242 8.86 9.28 -24.71
CA LYS A 242 9.63 9.87 -25.82
C LYS A 242 8.87 10.97 -26.57
N VAL A 243 7.55 10.85 -26.67
CA VAL A 243 6.69 11.90 -27.26
C VAL A 243 6.68 13.13 -26.36
N CYS A 244 6.49 12.95 -25.05
CA CYS A 244 6.53 14.06 -24.08
C CYS A 244 7.88 14.78 -24.10
N ILE A 245 9.00 14.06 -24.09
CA ILE A 245 10.35 14.64 -24.15
C ILE A 245 10.52 15.49 -25.42
N ARG A 246 10.16 14.96 -26.59
CA ARG A 246 10.29 15.67 -27.89
C ARG A 246 9.43 16.93 -27.98
N ASN A 247 8.28 16.94 -27.29
CA ASN A 247 7.36 18.08 -27.30
C ASN A 247 7.53 18.99 -26.09
N HIS A 248 8.54 18.76 -25.24
CA HIS A 248 8.76 19.50 -23.99
C HIS A 248 7.49 19.57 -23.12
N TYR A 249 6.71 18.48 -23.13
CA TYR A 249 5.43 18.42 -22.43
C TYR A 249 5.63 18.19 -20.94
N ALA A 250 5.13 19.11 -20.08
CA ALA A 250 5.26 18.99 -18.64
C ALA A 250 4.33 17.92 -18.06
N ILE A 251 4.89 17.02 -17.25
CA ILE A 251 4.15 16.01 -16.48
C ILE A 251 4.23 16.38 -14.99
N ASN A 252 3.15 16.93 -14.46
CA ASN A 252 3.10 17.44 -13.09
C ASN A 252 2.80 16.33 -12.07
N ASP A 253 2.03 15.31 -12.44
CA ASP A 253 1.74 14.13 -11.63
C ASP A 253 1.96 12.87 -12.45
N ALA A 254 2.97 12.11 -12.07
CA ALA A 254 3.36 10.88 -12.76
C ALA A 254 2.31 9.78 -12.64
N SER A 255 1.55 9.72 -11.53
CA SER A 255 0.54 8.69 -11.31
C SER A 255 -0.67 8.93 -12.20
N ILE A 256 -1.21 10.15 -12.16
CA ILE A 256 -2.35 10.55 -12.99
C ILE A 256 -1.99 10.45 -14.48
N TRP A 257 -0.77 10.82 -14.87
CA TRP A 257 -0.31 10.67 -16.25
C TRP A 257 -0.26 9.19 -16.69
N CYS A 258 0.23 8.29 -15.84
CA CYS A 258 0.23 6.87 -16.15
C CYS A 258 -1.20 6.32 -16.29
N ASP A 259 -2.13 6.69 -15.43
CA ASP A 259 -3.54 6.30 -15.51
C ASP A 259 -4.17 6.76 -16.83
N TYR A 260 -3.84 7.98 -17.25
CA TYR A 260 -4.28 8.52 -18.53
C TYR A 260 -3.73 7.72 -19.73
N ILE A 261 -2.43 7.41 -19.75
CA ILE A 261 -1.82 6.60 -20.81
C ILE A 261 -2.42 5.18 -20.82
N ASP A 262 -2.71 4.60 -19.65
CA ASP A 262 -3.39 3.30 -19.55
C ASP A 262 -4.82 3.37 -20.13
N ALA A 263 -5.55 4.44 -19.87
CA ALA A 263 -6.88 4.65 -20.46
C ALA A 263 -6.80 4.80 -22.00
N LEU A 264 -5.84 5.56 -22.51
CA LEU A 264 -5.62 5.68 -23.97
C LEU A 264 -5.29 4.31 -24.59
N ARG A 265 -4.44 3.53 -23.94
CA ARG A 265 -4.09 2.15 -24.38
C ARG A 265 -5.32 1.24 -24.38
N TYR A 266 -6.13 1.28 -23.34
CA TYR A 266 -7.38 0.51 -23.24
C TYR A 266 -8.33 0.78 -24.41
N PHE A 267 -8.35 2.04 -24.92
CA PHE A 267 -9.14 2.42 -26.07
C PHE A 267 -8.39 2.32 -27.42
N GLY A 268 -7.21 1.69 -27.45
CA GLY A 268 -6.43 1.48 -28.68
C GLY A 268 -5.98 2.78 -29.35
N LYS A 269 -5.72 3.85 -28.57
CA LYS A 269 -5.22 5.11 -29.13
C LYS A 269 -3.72 5.00 -29.45
N ASP A 270 -3.30 5.72 -30.46
CA ASP A 270 -1.90 5.77 -30.87
C ASP A 270 -1.07 6.53 -29.82
N LEU A 271 -0.29 5.79 -29.06
CA LEU A 271 0.58 6.30 -28.01
C LEU A 271 1.88 6.93 -28.53
N HIS A 272 2.10 6.95 -29.85
CA HIS A 272 3.18 7.68 -30.52
C HIS A 272 2.75 9.07 -31.00
N ASN A 273 1.46 9.38 -30.92
CA ASN A 273 0.89 10.61 -31.45
C ASN A 273 0.76 11.67 -30.34
N ALA A 274 1.43 12.81 -30.52
CA ALA A 274 1.41 13.92 -29.56
C ALA A 274 -0.01 14.47 -29.31
N LYS A 275 -0.91 14.37 -30.28
CA LYS A 275 -2.32 14.79 -30.12
C LYS A 275 -3.01 14.08 -28.95
N TYR A 276 -2.67 12.80 -28.72
CA TYR A 276 -3.24 12.03 -27.60
C TYR A 276 -2.37 12.12 -26.35
N VAL A 277 -1.03 12.03 -26.50
CA VAL A 277 -0.10 11.90 -25.37
C VAL A 277 0.16 13.23 -24.67
N CYS A 278 0.07 14.35 -25.41
CA CYS A 278 0.38 15.70 -24.94
C CYS A 278 -0.84 16.64 -25.14
N PRO A 279 -1.97 16.39 -24.51
CA PRO A 279 -3.16 17.24 -24.68
C PRO A 279 -2.91 18.64 -24.12
N THR A 280 -3.58 19.64 -24.69
CA THR A 280 -3.47 21.02 -24.22
C THR A 280 -4.08 21.21 -22.82
N ASP A 281 -5.21 20.57 -22.55
CA ASP A 281 -5.83 20.49 -21.23
C ASP A 281 -5.76 19.04 -20.74
N PHE A 282 -4.76 18.76 -19.93
CA PHE A 282 -4.51 17.41 -19.42
C PHE A 282 -5.64 16.93 -18.52
N ASN A 283 -6.13 17.78 -17.60
CA ASN A 283 -7.13 17.36 -16.63
C ASN A 283 -8.46 17.03 -17.30
N ALA A 284 -8.91 17.88 -18.22
CA ALA A 284 -10.16 17.63 -18.96
C ALA A 284 -10.07 16.35 -19.83
N GLU A 285 -8.95 16.09 -20.50
CA GLU A 285 -8.78 14.87 -21.30
C GLU A 285 -8.61 13.62 -20.41
N HIS A 286 -7.88 13.71 -19.30
CA HIS A 286 -7.81 12.63 -18.32
C HIS A 286 -9.20 12.23 -17.84
N ASP A 287 -9.97 13.17 -17.31
CA ASP A 287 -11.31 12.90 -16.77
C ASP A 287 -12.24 12.30 -17.82
N ARG A 288 -12.20 12.87 -19.04
CA ARG A 288 -12.98 12.36 -20.18
C ARG A 288 -12.67 10.89 -20.52
N TRP A 289 -11.38 10.48 -20.51
CA TRP A 289 -11.00 9.12 -20.83
C TRP A 289 -11.25 8.16 -19.66
N MET A 290 -11.09 8.62 -18.43
CA MET A 290 -11.42 7.84 -17.24
C MET A 290 -12.92 7.57 -17.13
N GLU A 291 -13.78 8.57 -17.32
CA GLU A 291 -15.24 8.38 -17.36
C GLU A 291 -15.67 7.37 -18.44
N LYS A 292 -15.08 7.48 -19.65
CA LYS A 292 -15.35 6.51 -20.72
C LYS A 292 -14.93 5.09 -20.33
N LYS A 293 -13.79 4.94 -19.66
CA LYS A 293 -13.29 3.64 -19.22
C LYS A 293 -14.22 3.02 -18.20
N VAL A 294 -14.54 3.76 -17.13
CA VAL A 294 -15.48 3.32 -16.09
C VAL A 294 -16.81 2.90 -16.67
N ARG A 295 -17.39 3.70 -17.59
CA ARG A 295 -18.66 3.35 -18.24
C ARG A 295 -18.56 2.06 -19.07
N LYS A 296 -17.48 1.90 -19.85
CA LYS A 296 -17.29 0.69 -20.66
C LYS A 296 -17.08 -0.56 -19.83
N GLU A 297 -16.33 -0.45 -18.74
CA GLU A 297 -16.13 -1.54 -17.78
C GLU A 297 -17.47 -1.93 -17.11
N ALA A 298 -18.24 -0.96 -16.64
CA ALA A 298 -19.56 -1.22 -16.07
C ALA A 298 -20.53 -1.90 -17.09
N GLU A 299 -20.53 -1.45 -18.36
CA GLU A 299 -21.31 -2.09 -19.42
C GLU A 299 -20.87 -3.54 -19.68
N GLN A 300 -19.57 -3.79 -19.61
CA GLN A 300 -18.99 -5.14 -19.79
C GLN A 300 -19.34 -6.05 -18.62
N ASP A 301 -19.17 -5.58 -17.39
CA ASP A 301 -19.52 -6.31 -16.16
C ASP A 301 -21.01 -6.71 -16.16
N ILE A 302 -21.89 -5.80 -16.57
CA ILE A 302 -23.33 -6.10 -16.70
C ILE A 302 -23.57 -7.20 -17.74
N LYS A 303 -22.91 -7.13 -18.90
CA LYS A 303 -23.04 -8.16 -19.95
C LYS A 303 -22.53 -9.52 -19.48
N GLU A 304 -21.36 -9.56 -18.84
CA GLU A 304 -20.79 -10.79 -18.32
C GLU A 304 -21.67 -11.41 -17.23
N LYS A 305 -22.18 -10.59 -16.29
CA LYS A 305 -23.12 -11.04 -15.26
C LYS A 305 -24.43 -11.56 -15.85
N THR A 306 -24.97 -10.88 -16.85
CA THR A 306 -26.20 -11.30 -17.53
C THR A 306 -26.00 -12.63 -18.27
N GLU A 307 -24.88 -12.79 -18.99
CA GLU A 307 -24.57 -14.03 -19.69
C GLU A 307 -24.31 -15.19 -18.73
N GLN A 308 -23.67 -14.91 -17.59
CA GLN A 308 -23.48 -15.92 -16.54
C GLN A 308 -24.84 -16.37 -15.96
N ILE A 309 -25.72 -15.44 -15.63
CA ILE A 309 -27.07 -15.74 -15.13
C ILE A 309 -27.83 -16.59 -16.16
N ARG A 310 -27.77 -16.26 -17.45
CA ARG A 310 -28.43 -17.04 -18.52
C ARG A 310 -27.90 -18.48 -18.55
N LYS A 311 -26.59 -18.70 -18.51
CA LYS A 311 -25.98 -20.06 -18.52
C LYS A 311 -26.35 -20.86 -17.26
N GLU A 312 -26.43 -20.19 -16.13
CA GLU A 312 -26.80 -20.85 -14.88
C GLU A 312 -28.32 -21.13 -14.84
N ASP A 313 -29.16 -20.28 -15.46
CA ASP A 313 -30.59 -20.49 -15.57
C ASP A 313 -30.97 -21.71 -16.44
N GLU A 314 -30.21 -21.97 -17.51
CA GLU A 314 -30.37 -23.20 -18.31
C GLU A 314 -30.16 -24.45 -17.43
N LYS A 315 -29.09 -24.51 -16.65
CA LYS A 315 -28.83 -25.63 -15.73
C LYS A 315 -29.87 -25.73 -14.61
N PHE A 316 -30.30 -24.59 -14.10
CA PHE A 316 -31.34 -24.53 -13.08
C PHE A 316 -32.67 -25.08 -13.61
N ARG A 317 -33.10 -24.73 -14.83
CA ARG A 317 -34.31 -25.23 -15.49
C ARG A 317 -34.24 -26.73 -15.68
N GLU A 318 -33.12 -27.28 -16.11
CA GLU A 318 -32.90 -28.75 -16.22
C GLU A 318 -33.18 -29.45 -14.87
N LEU A 319 -32.73 -28.84 -13.75
CA LEU A 319 -32.86 -29.44 -12.42
C LEU A 319 -34.24 -29.23 -11.78
N LYS A 320 -34.86 -28.06 -12.01
CA LYS A 320 -36.00 -27.59 -11.17
C LYS A 320 -37.26 -27.26 -11.93
N SER A 321 -37.31 -27.22 -13.27
CA SER A 321 -38.47 -26.79 -14.03
C SER A 321 -39.73 -27.58 -13.71
N ARG A 322 -39.59 -28.85 -13.28
CA ARG A 322 -40.74 -29.68 -12.84
C ARG A 322 -41.52 -29.09 -11.66
N TYR A 323 -40.88 -28.23 -10.86
CA TYR A 323 -41.49 -27.58 -9.69
C TYR A 323 -42.07 -26.19 -10.02
N PHE A 324 -41.88 -25.68 -11.23
CA PHE A 324 -42.39 -24.36 -11.61
C PHE A 324 -43.92 -24.35 -11.60
N GLY A 325 -44.53 -23.21 -11.30
CA GLY A 325 -45.94 -23.03 -11.10
C GLY A 325 -46.47 -23.51 -9.75
N ILE A 326 -45.63 -24.04 -8.87
CA ILE A 326 -46.06 -24.38 -7.51
C ILE A 326 -46.23 -23.11 -6.70
N HIS A 327 -47.45 -22.86 -6.24
CA HIS A 327 -47.78 -21.80 -5.31
C HIS A 327 -48.86 -22.27 -4.33
N PHE A 328 -48.83 -21.70 -3.13
CA PHE A 328 -49.81 -21.96 -2.07
C PHE A 328 -50.28 -20.62 -1.49
N THR A 329 -51.55 -20.54 -1.11
CA THR A 329 -52.04 -19.35 -0.41
C THR A 329 -53.04 -19.73 0.67
N ASP A 330 -53.09 -18.94 1.72
CA ASP A 330 -54.14 -19.02 2.76
C ASP A 330 -55.02 -17.76 2.77
N GLY A 331 -54.99 -16.97 1.70
CA GLY A 331 -55.72 -15.73 1.53
C GLY A 331 -54.92 -14.48 1.96
N LEU A 332 -53.92 -14.61 2.85
CA LEU A 332 -53.03 -13.51 3.26
C LEU A 332 -51.62 -13.72 2.74
N ILE A 333 -51.06 -14.90 2.96
CA ILE A 333 -49.71 -15.26 2.59
C ILE A 333 -49.77 -16.05 1.27
N CYS A 334 -48.91 -15.67 0.33
CA CYS A 334 -48.65 -16.43 -0.87
C CYS A 334 -47.22 -16.98 -0.82
N VAL A 335 -47.05 -18.29 -0.96
CA VAL A 335 -45.75 -18.96 -1.03
C VAL A 335 -45.59 -19.53 -2.44
N HIS A 336 -44.50 -19.23 -3.12
CA HIS A 336 -44.23 -19.73 -4.48
C HIS A 336 -42.78 -20.21 -4.60
N VAL A 337 -42.53 -21.12 -5.54
CA VAL A 337 -41.18 -21.59 -5.89
C VAL A 337 -40.50 -20.51 -6.71
N LEU A 338 -39.19 -20.28 -6.45
CA LEU A 338 -38.40 -19.41 -7.31
C LEU A 338 -38.14 -20.10 -8.66
N GLU A 339 -38.42 -19.43 -9.77
CA GLU A 339 -38.48 -20.05 -11.12
C GLU A 339 -37.33 -19.60 -12.04
N SER A 340 -36.49 -18.70 -11.61
CA SER A 340 -35.31 -18.26 -12.36
C SER A 340 -34.14 -17.93 -11.45
N VAL A 341 -32.92 -18.02 -11.99
CA VAL A 341 -31.71 -17.62 -11.26
C VAL A 341 -31.74 -16.14 -10.92
N GLU A 342 -32.40 -15.32 -11.74
CA GLU A 342 -32.63 -13.91 -11.46
C GLU A 342 -33.50 -13.69 -10.21
N GLU A 343 -34.55 -14.51 -10.03
CA GLU A 343 -35.38 -14.47 -8.81
C GLU A 343 -34.54 -14.84 -7.56
N TYR A 344 -33.60 -15.80 -7.65
CA TYR A 344 -32.69 -16.09 -6.55
C TYR A 344 -31.77 -14.91 -6.24
N LEU A 345 -31.31 -14.17 -7.25
CA LEU A 345 -30.55 -12.95 -7.05
C LEU A 345 -31.38 -11.89 -6.31
N GLN A 346 -32.59 -11.61 -6.81
CA GLN A 346 -33.49 -10.64 -6.20
C GLN A 346 -33.93 -11.05 -4.78
N GLU A 347 -34.18 -12.35 -4.53
CA GLU A 347 -34.50 -12.86 -3.21
C GLU A 347 -33.34 -12.63 -2.24
N GLY A 348 -32.09 -12.95 -2.68
CA GLY A 348 -30.89 -12.75 -1.89
C GLY A 348 -30.64 -11.29 -1.55
N GLU A 349 -30.83 -10.38 -2.51
CA GLU A 349 -30.64 -8.93 -2.31
C GLU A 349 -31.69 -8.34 -1.36
N HIS A 350 -33.00 -8.66 -1.56
CA HIS A 350 -34.07 -8.09 -0.73
C HIS A 350 -34.10 -8.66 0.69
N MET A 351 -33.82 -9.95 0.83
CA MET A 351 -33.88 -10.63 2.13
C MET A 351 -32.54 -10.65 2.85
N HIS A 352 -31.47 -10.16 2.22
CA HIS A 352 -30.09 -10.27 2.72
C HIS A 352 -29.68 -11.72 3.04
N HIS A 353 -30.01 -12.63 2.12
CA HIS A 353 -29.73 -14.06 2.20
C HIS A 353 -28.69 -14.50 1.15
N CYS A 354 -27.91 -15.51 1.50
CA CYS A 354 -26.89 -16.07 0.59
C CYS A 354 -27.44 -17.10 -0.42
N VAL A 355 -28.74 -17.08 -0.75
CA VAL A 355 -29.37 -18.08 -1.62
C VAL A 355 -28.85 -18.06 -3.05
N TYR A 356 -28.50 -16.89 -3.57
CA TYR A 356 -27.86 -16.72 -4.87
C TYR A 356 -26.34 -17.01 -4.78
N SER A 357 -25.62 -16.35 -3.89
CA SER A 357 -24.16 -16.47 -3.77
C SER A 357 -23.69 -17.90 -3.43
N ASN A 358 -24.48 -18.64 -2.67
CA ASN A 358 -24.24 -20.05 -2.33
C ASN A 358 -24.87 -21.02 -3.34
N LYS A 359 -25.35 -20.53 -4.50
CA LYS A 359 -25.87 -21.32 -5.63
C LYS A 359 -26.93 -22.36 -5.24
N TYR A 360 -27.88 -21.97 -4.39
CA TYR A 360 -28.96 -22.88 -3.96
C TYR A 360 -29.79 -23.41 -5.13
N TYR A 361 -29.92 -22.67 -6.21
CA TYR A 361 -30.57 -23.10 -7.45
C TYR A 361 -29.93 -24.32 -8.10
N LEU A 362 -28.62 -24.60 -7.85
CA LEU A 362 -27.95 -25.81 -8.35
C LEU A 362 -27.97 -27.00 -7.37
N LYS A 363 -28.44 -26.82 -6.13
CA LYS A 363 -28.54 -27.91 -5.15
C LYS A 363 -29.65 -28.89 -5.55
N LYS A 364 -29.31 -30.11 -5.90
CA LYS A 364 -30.25 -31.14 -6.38
C LYS A 364 -31.38 -31.44 -5.37
N ASP A 365 -31.05 -31.48 -4.09
CA ASP A 365 -31.91 -31.93 -3.01
C ASP A 365 -32.62 -30.79 -2.24
N SER A 366 -32.54 -29.56 -2.73
CA SER A 366 -33.08 -28.36 -2.09
C SER A 366 -34.02 -27.62 -3.03
N LEU A 367 -35.16 -27.16 -2.54
CA LEU A 367 -36.10 -26.31 -3.26
C LEU A 367 -36.34 -25.04 -2.45
N ILE A 368 -36.15 -23.89 -3.10
CA ILE A 368 -36.33 -22.59 -2.46
C ILE A 368 -37.67 -21.99 -2.84
N LEU A 369 -38.40 -21.54 -1.83
CA LEU A 369 -39.67 -20.84 -1.99
C LEU A 369 -39.56 -19.46 -1.33
N SER A 370 -40.32 -18.51 -1.88
CA SER A 370 -40.49 -17.18 -1.29
C SER A 370 -41.90 -17.03 -0.76
N ALA A 371 -42.05 -16.60 0.48
CA ALA A 371 -43.31 -16.20 1.07
C ALA A 371 -43.53 -14.71 0.92
N THR A 372 -44.67 -14.31 0.40
CA THR A 372 -45.01 -12.91 0.15
C THR A 372 -46.38 -12.54 0.78
N ILE A 373 -46.52 -11.27 1.17
CA ILE A 373 -47.79 -10.65 1.55
C ILE A 373 -47.98 -9.38 0.72
N ASN A 374 -49.06 -9.30 -0.01
CA ASN A 374 -49.33 -8.18 -0.94
C ASN A 374 -48.13 -7.92 -1.89
N GLY A 375 -47.50 -8.97 -2.38
CA GLY A 375 -46.37 -8.91 -3.29
C GLY A 375 -45.02 -8.55 -2.63
N LYS A 376 -44.99 -8.27 -1.32
CA LYS A 376 -43.74 -8.02 -0.58
C LYS A 376 -43.19 -9.30 0.01
N ARG A 377 -41.88 -9.56 -0.16
CA ARG A 377 -41.20 -10.72 0.41
C ARG A 377 -41.20 -10.65 1.93
N VAL A 378 -41.48 -11.77 2.60
CA VAL A 378 -41.61 -11.90 4.06
C VAL A 378 -40.59 -12.89 4.61
N GLU A 379 -40.57 -14.11 4.08
CA GLU A 379 -39.64 -15.15 4.46
C GLU A 379 -39.21 -15.98 3.25
N THR A 380 -37.92 -16.42 3.26
CA THR A 380 -37.39 -17.39 2.30
C THR A 380 -37.38 -18.76 2.96
N ILE A 381 -37.86 -19.78 2.25
CA ILE A 381 -38.01 -21.14 2.77
C ILE A 381 -37.15 -22.10 1.94
N GLU A 382 -36.35 -22.93 2.59
CA GLU A 382 -35.68 -24.07 1.99
C GLU A 382 -36.42 -25.36 2.37
N VAL A 383 -36.80 -26.12 1.38
CA VAL A 383 -37.44 -27.44 1.55
C VAL A 383 -36.53 -28.53 1.01
N SER A 384 -36.29 -29.57 1.81
CA SER A 384 -35.59 -30.77 1.37
C SER A 384 -36.43 -31.55 0.37
N LEU A 385 -35.90 -31.80 -0.81
CA LEU A 385 -36.53 -32.69 -1.79
C LEU A 385 -36.40 -34.18 -1.45
N LYS A 386 -35.60 -34.55 -0.45
CA LYS A 386 -35.48 -35.94 0.03
C LYS A 386 -36.52 -36.27 1.08
N THR A 387 -36.72 -35.40 2.06
CA THR A 387 -37.60 -35.65 3.20
C THR A 387 -38.89 -34.86 3.13
N LEU A 388 -38.96 -33.81 2.31
CA LEU A 388 -40.01 -32.78 2.23
C LEU A 388 -40.16 -31.96 3.50
N GLU A 389 -39.13 -31.95 4.34
CA GLU A 389 -39.06 -31.13 5.53
C GLU A 389 -38.54 -29.75 5.22
N ILE A 390 -38.98 -28.76 5.94
CA ILE A 390 -38.41 -27.40 5.91
C ILE A 390 -37.06 -27.42 6.62
N LEU A 391 -35.99 -27.13 5.87
CA LEU A 391 -34.65 -27.05 6.42
C LEU A 391 -34.37 -25.68 7.02
N GLN A 392 -34.87 -24.63 6.38
CA GLN A 392 -34.69 -23.25 6.81
C GLN A 392 -35.94 -22.43 6.43
N CYS A 393 -36.31 -21.47 7.27
CA CYS A 393 -37.35 -20.51 7.00
C CYS A 393 -37.05 -19.23 7.78
N TYR A 394 -36.65 -18.17 7.07
CA TYR A 394 -36.22 -16.93 7.69
C TYR A 394 -36.67 -15.70 6.88
N GLY A 395 -37.00 -14.63 7.58
CA GLY A 395 -37.18 -13.30 7.05
C GLY A 395 -35.84 -12.56 6.89
N ALA A 396 -35.94 -11.29 6.53
CA ALA A 396 -34.75 -10.46 6.26
C ALA A 396 -33.70 -10.54 7.36
N CYS A 397 -32.43 -10.65 6.97
CA CYS A 397 -31.28 -10.80 7.87
C CYS A 397 -31.39 -12.00 8.82
N ASN A 398 -31.98 -13.09 8.36
CA ASN A 398 -32.19 -14.35 9.13
C ASN A 398 -33.02 -14.18 10.43
N LYS A 399 -33.96 -13.25 10.45
CA LYS A 399 -34.86 -13.05 11.58
C LYS A 399 -36.19 -13.76 11.34
N PHE A 400 -36.83 -14.24 12.40
CA PHE A 400 -38.22 -14.73 12.30
C PHE A 400 -39.20 -13.55 12.21
N THR A 401 -40.20 -13.69 11.36
CA THR A 401 -41.29 -12.74 11.28
C THR A 401 -42.46 -13.16 12.18
N GLU A 402 -43.42 -12.28 12.40
CA GLU A 402 -44.69 -12.62 13.09
C GLU A 402 -45.49 -13.69 12.36
N HIS A 403 -45.25 -13.86 11.07
CA HIS A 403 -45.95 -14.83 10.21
C HIS A 403 -45.24 -16.19 10.14
N HIS A 404 -44.06 -16.35 10.77
CA HIS A 404 -43.18 -17.53 10.65
C HIS A 404 -43.93 -18.86 10.86
N LYS A 405 -44.67 -19.01 11.97
CA LYS A 405 -45.41 -20.26 12.27
C LYS A 405 -46.51 -20.54 11.22
N ARG A 406 -47.15 -19.49 10.71
CA ARG A 406 -48.20 -19.59 9.70
C ARG A 406 -47.63 -20.00 8.34
N ILE A 407 -46.47 -19.48 7.96
CA ILE A 407 -45.73 -19.85 6.74
C ILE A 407 -45.34 -21.32 6.80
N ILE A 408 -44.72 -21.78 7.88
CA ILE A 408 -44.35 -23.19 8.07
C ILE A 408 -45.56 -24.10 7.99
N SER A 409 -46.67 -23.75 8.64
CA SER A 409 -47.91 -24.54 8.59
C SER A 409 -48.49 -24.60 7.17
N LEU A 410 -48.44 -23.49 6.41
CA LEU A 410 -48.92 -23.43 5.04
C LEU A 410 -48.10 -24.32 4.11
N VAL A 411 -46.76 -24.29 4.21
CA VAL A 411 -45.87 -25.13 3.40
C VAL A 411 -46.04 -26.61 3.75
N ASN A 412 -46.06 -26.98 5.03
CA ASN A 412 -46.22 -28.36 5.47
C ASN A 412 -47.56 -28.98 5.00
N ARG A 413 -48.67 -28.22 5.05
CA ARG A 413 -49.99 -28.69 4.56
C ARG A 413 -50.00 -28.93 3.06
N ASN A 414 -49.11 -28.27 2.30
CA ASN A 414 -49.03 -28.36 0.84
C ASN A 414 -47.83 -29.17 0.34
N ALA A 415 -47.10 -29.86 1.23
CA ALA A 415 -45.90 -30.65 0.86
C ALA A 415 -46.23 -31.76 -0.17
N ASP A 416 -47.45 -32.30 -0.15
CA ASP A 416 -47.88 -33.29 -1.14
C ASP A 416 -47.94 -32.74 -2.58
N THR A 417 -48.14 -31.47 -2.78
CA THR A 417 -48.04 -30.85 -4.11
C THR A 417 -46.61 -30.94 -4.67
N ILE A 418 -45.61 -30.73 -3.81
CA ILE A 418 -44.18 -30.90 -4.19
C ILE A 418 -43.94 -32.38 -4.48
N ARG A 419 -44.43 -33.30 -3.64
CA ARG A 419 -44.29 -34.76 -3.83
C ARG A 419 -44.87 -35.26 -5.13
N GLN A 420 -46.04 -34.75 -5.53
CA GLN A 420 -46.70 -35.12 -6.80
C GLN A 420 -45.85 -34.72 -8.02
N ARG A 421 -45.16 -33.54 -7.95
CA ARG A 421 -44.26 -33.10 -9.03
C ARG A 421 -42.99 -33.97 -9.13
N MET A 422 -42.54 -34.56 -8.03
CA MET A 422 -41.42 -35.49 -8.02
C MET A 422 -41.78 -36.82 -8.73
N LYS A 423 -43.01 -37.34 -8.56
CA LYS A 423 -43.47 -38.60 -9.12
C LYS A 423 -43.79 -38.56 -10.62
N LYS A 424 -44.12 -37.41 -11.19
CA LYS A 424 -44.42 -37.25 -12.62
C LYS A 424 -43.22 -37.34 -13.54
N ALA A 425 -42.03 -37.52 -13.03
CA ALA A 425 -40.78 -37.53 -13.78
C ALA A 425 -40.01 -38.86 -13.66
N ALA A 426 -40.54 -39.86 -13.01
CA ALA A 426 -40.12 -41.27 -13.02
C ALA A 426 -41.04 -42.04 -13.99
#